data_fd32f36947a340702bc94f4ea6c1c9f9
#
_entry.id   fd32f36947a340702bc94f4ea6c1c9f9
#
_cell.length_a   1.000
_cell.length_b   1.000
_cell.length_c   1.000
_cell.angle_alpha   90.00
_cell.angle_beta   90.00
_cell.angle_gamma   90.00
#
_symmetry.space_group_name_H-M   'P 1'
#
loop_
_entity.id
_entity.type
_entity.pdbx_description
1 polymer ?
#
loop_
_entity_poly.entity_id
_entity_poly.type
_entity_poly.pdbx_seq_one_letter_code
_entity_poly.pdbx_strand_id
1 'polypeptide(L)'
;IYNGNTSAWYKFANSLKLRMAMRTCYVAGFNVNGKTSQQLAEEAVAAGVMTAATDGAYRKVADHNPWQRFMVLWSDARISADLTCYMNAYNDPRREAYYDKSTFGTVSGNAYTGEESYVGLRRGILQGQYNSWSQGSSCMKVTTSDNIVVFRASEVAFLRAEGALRNWNMGGTAKDFYE
;
A
#
# COMPACT_ATOMS: atom_id res chain seq x y z
N ILE A 1 -13.18 -11.55 -4.86
CA ILE A 1 -13.11 -10.13 -4.46
C ILE A 1 -14.50 -9.65 -4.04
N TYR A 2 -15.44 -9.54 -4.94
CA TYR A 2 -16.75 -8.93 -4.69
C TYR A 2 -17.94 -9.90 -4.64
N ASN A 3 -17.70 -11.20 -4.54
CA ASN A 3 -18.74 -12.25 -4.47
C ASN A 3 -19.83 -12.13 -5.56
N GLY A 4 -19.45 -11.80 -6.79
CA GLY A 4 -20.38 -11.64 -7.91
C GLY A 4 -21.07 -10.28 -8.02
N ASN A 5 -20.78 -9.31 -7.14
CA ASN A 5 -21.36 -7.96 -7.22
C ASN A 5 -20.80 -7.20 -8.44
N THR A 6 -21.60 -7.11 -9.50
CA THR A 6 -21.20 -6.47 -10.77
C THR A 6 -20.98 -4.97 -10.63
N SER A 7 -21.76 -4.27 -9.79
CA SER A 7 -21.59 -2.84 -9.55
C SER A 7 -20.24 -2.55 -8.89
N ALA A 8 -19.80 -3.38 -7.95
CA ALA A 8 -18.50 -3.23 -7.33
C ALA A 8 -17.37 -3.53 -8.32
N TRP A 9 -17.53 -4.53 -9.19
CA TRP A 9 -16.59 -4.79 -10.28
C TRP A 9 -16.50 -3.62 -11.28
N TYR A 10 -17.62 -2.96 -11.55
CA TYR A 10 -17.66 -1.80 -12.45
C TYR A 10 -16.87 -0.61 -11.86
N LYS A 11 -17.10 -0.29 -10.58
CA LYS A 11 -16.33 0.73 -9.87
C LYS A 11 -14.83 0.41 -9.85
N PHE A 12 -14.47 -0.85 -9.61
CA PHE A 12 -13.08 -1.30 -9.62
C PHE A 12 -12.44 -1.11 -11.01
N ALA A 13 -13.11 -1.51 -12.08
CA ALA A 13 -12.62 -1.36 -13.45
C ALA A 13 -12.39 0.12 -13.82
N ASN A 14 -13.34 1.00 -13.48
CA ASN A 14 -13.19 2.45 -13.70
C ASN A 14 -12.05 3.03 -12.86
N SER A 15 -11.85 2.57 -11.63
CA SER A 15 -10.73 2.99 -10.79
C SER A 15 -9.38 2.56 -11.36
N LEU A 16 -9.30 1.36 -11.95
CA LEU A 16 -8.11 0.93 -12.68
C LEU A 16 -7.88 1.78 -13.94
N LYS A 17 -8.96 2.08 -14.70
CA LYS A 17 -8.87 2.98 -15.85
C LYS A 17 -8.32 4.35 -15.45
N LEU A 18 -8.81 4.93 -14.34
CA LEU A 18 -8.29 6.17 -13.79
C LEU A 18 -6.80 6.06 -13.43
N ARG A 19 -6.39 5.00 -12.72
CA ARG A 19 -4.98 4.76 -12.39
C ARG A 19 -4.10 4.73 -13.64
N MET A 20 -4.52 4.00 -14.66
CA MET A 20 -3.78 3.89 -15.93
C MET A 20 -3.67 5.25 -16.64
N ALA A 21 -4.76 6.00 -16.72
CA ALA A 21 -4.79 7.33 -17.30
C ALA A 21 -3.85 8.30 -16.57
N MET A 22 -3.84 8.28 -15.24
CA MET A 22 -2.93 9.10 -14.43
C MET A 22 -1.46 8.70 -14.62
N ARG A 23 -1.16 7.42 -14.82
CA ARG A 23 0.21 6.92 -15.08
C ARG A 23 0.75 7.32 -16.45
N THR A 24 -0.12 7.54 -17.41
CA THR A 24 0.26 7.89 -18.80
C THR A 24 0.22 9.39 -19.09
N CYS A 25 -0.16 10.22 -18.12
CA CYS A 25 -0.36 11.67 -18.32
C CYS A 25 0.91 12.45 -18.74
N TYR A 26 2.09 11.90 -18.49
CA TYR A 26 3.37 12.50 -18.90
C TYR A 26 3.92 11.93 -20.21
N VAL A 27 3.24 10.96 -20.81
CA VAL A 27 3.68 10.39 -22.08
C VAL A 27 3.23 11.30 -23.21
N ALA A 28 4.19 11.95 -23.86
CA ALA A 28 3.90 12.84 -25.00
C ALA A 28 3.19 12.07 -26.12
N GLY A 29 2.10 12.64 -26.64
CA GLY A 29 1.32 12.03 -27.71
C GLY A 29 0.52 10.78 -27.31
N PHE A 30 0.42 10.47 -26.00
CA PHE A 30 -0.41 9.34 -25.55
C PHE A 30 -1.85 9.47 -26.03
N ASN A 31 -2.30 8.44 -26.73
CA ASN A 31 -3.65 8.37 -27.26
C ASN A 31 -4.11 6.91 -27.32
N VAL A 32 -5.30 6.64 -26.85
CA VAL A 32 -5.96 5.34 -26.97
C VAL A 32 -7.36 5.54 -27.58
N ASN A 33 -7.58 5.01 -28.76
CA ASN A 33 -8.83 5.16 -29.50
C ASN A 33 -9.27 6.63 -29.67
N GLY A 34 -8.35 7.52 -29.96
CA GLY A 34 -8.61 8.95 -30.12
C GLY A 34 -8.72 9.74 -28.83
N LYS A 35 -8.48 9.15 -27.66
CA LYS A 35 -8.65 9.78 -26.35
C LYS A 35 -7.31 9.97 -25.63
N THR A 36 -7.13 11.17 -25.08
CA THR A 36 -5.99 11.53 -24.23
C THR A 36 -6.12 10.92 -22.82
N SER A 37 -5.03 10.93 -22.05
CA SER A 37 -5.05 10.54 -20.63
C SER A 37 -6.08 11.32 -19.84
N GLN A 38 -6.22 12.63 -20.06
CA GLN A 38 -7.24 13.45 -19.42
C GLN A 38 -8.64 12.94 -19.70
N GLN A 39 -9.01 12.78 -20.96
CA GLN A 39 -10.34 12.31 -21.36
C GLN A 39 -10.66 10.94 -20.78
N LEU A 40 -9.68 10.02 -20.77
CA LEU A 40 -9.84 8.68 -20.17
C LEU A 40 -10.04 8.74 -18.65
N ALA A 41 -9.36 9.66 -17.95
CA ALA A 41 -9.50 9.85 -16.52
C ALA A 41 -10.86 10.44 -16.17
N GLU A 42 -11.28 11.51 -16.88
CA GLU A 42 -12.59 12.16 -16.69
C GLU A 42 -13.75 11.21 -16.97
N GLU A 43 -13.66 10.42 -18.03
CA GLU A 43 -14.64 9.37 -18.32
C GLU A 43 -14.72 8.30 -17.21
N ALA A 44 -13.57 7.88 -16.69
CA ALA A 44 -13.55 6.89 -15.62
C ALA A 44 -14.24 7.40 -14.36
N VAL A 45 -13.99 8.65 -13.99
CA VAL A 45 -14.62 9.30 -12.83
C VAL A 45 -16.13 9.49 -13.08
N ALA A 46 -16.54 9.96 -14.25
CA ALA A 46 -17.94 10.15 -14.62
C ALA A 46 -18.73 8.84 -14.62
N ALA A 47 -18.09 7.73 -15.03
CA ALA A 47 -18.69 6.40 -15.01
C ALA A 47 -18.82 5.80 -13.59
N GLY A 48 -18.14 6.37 -12.59
CA GLY A 48 -18.18 5.92 -11.21
C GLY A 48 -16.97 5.07 -10.80
N VAL A 49 -16.19 5.63 -9.90
CA VAL A 49 -15.00 5.01 -9.28
C VAL A 49 -15.27 4.64 -7.83
N MET A 50 -14.34 3.92 -7.20
CA MET A 50 -14.39 3.64 -5.76
C MET A 50 -14.26 4.94 -4.97
N THR A 51 -15.17 5.17 -4.01
CA THR A 51 -15.18 6.39 -3.17
C THR A 51 -15.21 6.07 -1.68
N ALA A 52 -15.87 4.99 -1.30
CA ALA A 52 -15.96 4.55 0.10
C ALA A 52 -14.89 3.49 0.41
N ALA A 53 -14.44 3.44 1.66
CA ALA A 53 -13.50 2.40 2.10
C ALA A 53 -14.01 0.97 1.82
N THR A 54 -15.33 0.78 1.87
CA THR A 54 -16.02 -0.48 1.57
C THR A 54 -15.99 -0.87 0.09
N ASP A 55 -15.71 0.07 -0.82
CA ASP A 55 -15.56 -0.22 -2.26
C ASP A 55 -14.21 -0.91 -2.56
N GLY A 56 -13.27 -0.89 -1.62
CA GLY A 56 -11.93 -1.44 -1.82
C GLY A 56 -11.94 -2.89 -2.30
N ALA A 57 -10.97 -3.22 -3.16
CA ALA A 57 -10.80 -4.57 -3.69
C ALA A 57 -9.90 -5.37 -2.75
N TYR A 58 -10.47 -6.39 -2.11
CA TYR A 58 -9.77 -7.28 -1.19
C TYR A 58 -9.95 -8.74 -1.63
N ARG A 59 -8.84 -9.45 -1.75
CA ARG A 59 -8.89 -10.90 -1.93
C ARG A 59 -9.00 -11.57 -0.56
N LYS A 60 -10.09 -12.28 -0.33
CA LYS A 60 -10.23 -13.13 0.84
C LYS A 60 -9.24 -14.29 0.80
N VAL A 61 -8.62 -14.56 1.91
CA VAL A 61 -7.70 -15.69 2.10
C VAL A 61 -8.25 -16.53 3.24
N ALA A 62 -8.37 -17.84 3.06
CA ALA A 62 -8.90 -18.75 4.07
C ALA A 62 -7.88 -18.98 5.19
N ASP A 63 -6.66 -19.40 4.83
CA ASP A 63 -5.66 -19.87 5.79
C ASP A 63 -4.18 -19.68 5.35
N HIS A 64 -3.96 -19.14 4.15
CA HIS A 64 -2.62 -19.05 3.57
C HIS A 64 -2.35 -17.66 3.00
N ASN A 65 -2.26 -16.66 3.88
CA ASN A 65 -1.83 -15.33 3.45
C ASN A 65 -0.35 -15.38 3.05
N PRO A 66 0.02 -15.06 1.78
CA PRO A 66 1.39 -15.14 1.31
C PRO A 66 2.33 -14.15 2.03
N TRP A 67 1.84 -12.99 2.49
CA TRP A 67 2.65 -12.05 3.27
C TRP A 67 2.98 -12.61 4.65
N GLN A 68 2.01 -13.27 5.32
CA GLN A 68 2.26 -13.94 6.59
C GLN A 68 3.30 -15.06 6.41
N ARG A 69 3.19 -15.85 5.35
CA ARG A 69 4.17 -16.88 5.04
C ARG A 69 5.56 -16.30 4.82
N PHE A 70 5.67 -15.30 3.97
CA PHE A 70 6.93 -14.71 3.56
C PHE A 70 7.62 -13.97 4.71
N MET A 71 6.87 -13.16 5.48
CA MET A 71 7.45 -12.31 6.50
C MET A 71 7.53 -12.96 7.88
N VAL A 72 6.51 -13.74 8.25
CA VAL A 72 6.42 -14.30 9.61
C VAL A 72 6.94 -15.73 9.65
N LEU A 73 6.38 -16.63 8.81
CA LEU A 73 6.69 -18.05 8.87
C LEU A 73 8.11 -18.36 8.34
N TRP A 74 8.45 -17.86 7.16
CA TRP A 74 9.77 -18.12 6.54
C TRP A 74 10.83 -17.10 6.96
N SER A 75 10.43 -15.97 7.49
CA SER A 75 11.36 -14.90 7.89
C SER A 75 12.22 -14.34 6.75
N ASP A 76 11.75 -14.44 5.51
CA ASP A 76 12.49 -14.02 4.30
C ASP A 76 12.54 -12.51 4.11
N ALA A 77 11.66 -11.77 4.79
CA ALA A 77 11.66 -10.32 4.74
C ALA A 77 11.32 -9.69 6.09
N ARG A 78 11.76 -8.47 6.25
CA ARG A 78 11.45 -7.59 7.39
C ARG A 78 11.12 -6.21 6.90
N ILE A 79 10.62 -5.37 7.79
CA ILE A 79 10.37 -3.97 7.50
C ILE A 79 11.69 -3.27 7.19
N SER A 80 11.67 -2.37 6.21
CA SER A 80 12.84 -1.54 5.91
C SER A 80 13.18 -0.58 7.04
N ALA A 81 14.47 -0.46 7.36
CA ALA A 81 14.96 0.53 8.31
C ALA A 81 14.59 1.96 7.91
N ASP A 82 14.58 2.27 6.61
CA ASP A 82 14.20 3.61 6.13
C ASP A 82 12.79 3.98 6.58
N LEU A 83 11.84 3.02 6.47
CA LEU A 83 10.46 3.25 6.88
C LEU A 83 10.33 3.39 8.40
N THR A 84 10.99 2.49 9.16
CA THR A 84 10.89 2.54 10.62
C THR A 84 11.58 3.77 11.22
N CYS A 85 12.72 4.21 10.67
CA CYS A 85 13.35 5.45 11.07
C CYS A 85 12.44 6.65 10.86
N TYR A 86 11.79 6.73 9.68
CA TYR A 86 10.85 7.80 9.39
C TYR A 86 9.67 7.79 10.37
N MET A 87 9.02 6.64 10.53
CA MET A 87 7.85 6.51 11.43
C MET A 87 8.23 6.75 12.90
N ASN A 88 9.43 6.37 13.33
CA ASN A 88 9.92 6.64 14.67
C ASN A 88 10.19 8.14 14.89
N ALA A 89 10.84 8.81 13.93
CA ALA A 89 11.15 10.24 14.02
C ALA A 89 9.88 11.10 14.17
N TYR A 90 8.80 10.73 13.50
CA TYR A 90 7.51 11.43 13.59
C TYR A 90 6.57 10.87 14.66
N ASN A 91 7.00 9.91 15.45
CA ASN A 91 6.17 9.21 16.43
C ASN A 91 4.82 8.73 15.83
N ASP A 92 4.87 8.18 14.61
CA ASP A 92 3.70 7.82 13.83
C ASP A 92 2.88 6.72 14.55
N PRO A 93 1.62 6.99 14.94
CA PRO A 93 0.80 6.02 15.68
C PRO A 93 0.49 4.75 14.88
N ARG A 94 0.61 4.78 13.57
CA ARG A 94 0.38 3.60 12.70
C ARG A 94 1.41 2.49 12.93
N ARG A 95 2.57 2.79 13.54
CA ARG A 95 3.59 1.79 13.87
C ARG A 95 3.00 0.61 14.65
N GLU A 96 2.23 0.93 15.68
CA GLU A 96 1.62 -0.07 16.56
C GLU A 96 0.58 -0.94 15.87
N ALA A 97 -0.10 -0.37 14.86
CA ALA A 97 -1.09 -1.10 14.07
C ALA A 97 -0.44 -2.01 13.02
N TYR A 98 0.71 -1.60 12.47
CA TYR A 98 1.32 -2.29 11.32
C TYR A 98 2.39 -3.29 11.70
N TYR A 99 3.10 -3.09 12.83
CA TYR A 99 4.32 -3.83 13.14
C TYR A 99 4.38 -4.32 14.56
N ASP A 100 5.02 -5.46 14.75
CA ASP A 100 5.48 -5.91 16.05
C ASP A 100 6.75 -5.15 16.44
N LYS A 101 6.95 -4.93 17.73
CA LYS A 101 8.20 -4.35 18.24
C LYS A 101 9.35 -5.30 17.97
N SER A 102 10.56 -4.75 17.88
CA SER A 102 11.79 -5.53 17.76
C SER A 102 12.06 -6.36 19.01
N THR A 103 12.71 -7.49 18.82
CA THR A 103 13.11 -8.39 19.90
C THR A 103 14.63 -8.45 20.08
N PHE A 104 15.37 -7.46 19.60
CA PHE A 104 16.85 -7.46 19.65
C PHE A 104 17.42 -7.63 21.05
N GLY A 105 16.79 -7.11 22.07
CA GLY A 105 17.22 -7.28 23.45
C GLY A 105 17.14 -8.72 23.97
N THR A 106 16.38 -9.58 23.28
CA THR A 106 16.19 -11.00 23.64
C THR A 106 17.02 -11.95 22.76
N VAL A 107 17.64 -11.45 21.68
CA VAL A 107 18.43 -12.25 20.75
C VAL A 107 19.87 -12.30 21.24
N SER A 108 20.34 -13.50 21.61
CA SER A 108 21.71 -13.72 22.09
C SER A 108 22.75 -13.29 21.06
N GLY A 109 23.75 -12.55 21.50
CA GLY A 109 24.87 -12.08 20.65
C GLY A 109 24.58 -10.81 19.86
N ASN A 110 23.45 -10.17 20.06
CA ASN A 110 23.14 -8.89 19.43
C ASN A 110 23.56 -7.70 20.31
N ALA A 111 24.35 -6.79 19.75
CA ALA A 111 24.86 -5.62 20.48
C ALA A 111 23.80 -4.55 20.73
N TYR A 112 22.61 -4.66 20.13
CA TYR A 112 21.53 -3.71 20.30
C TYR A 112 20.73 -4.03 21.57
N THR A 113 20.97 -3.28 22.61
CA THR A 113 20.30 -3.37 23.92
C THR A 113 19.19 -2.32 24.08
N GLY A 114 18.71 -1.75 23.00
CA GLY A 114 17.69 -0.69 23.04
C GLY A 114 16.36 -1.16 23.59
N GLU A 115 15.60 -0.21 24.14
CA GLU A 115 14.21 -0.42 24.57
C GLU A 115 13.35 -1.04 23.47
N GLU A 116 12.27 -1.67 23.85
CA GLU A 116 11.26 -2.17 22.92
C GLU A 116 10.84 -1.08 21.91
N SER A 117 11.37 -1.16 20.72
CA SER A 117 11.20 -0.16 19.68
C SER A 117 10.91 -0.82 18.33
N TYR A 118 10.50 -0.02 17.37
CA TYR A 118 10.30 -0.49 16.00
C TYR A 118 11.60 -0.35 15.23
N VAL A 119 12.28 -1.46 14.98
CA VAL A 119 13.59 -1.50 14.30
C VAL A 119 13.47 -2.28 13.00
N GLY A 120 13.60 -1.58 11.89
CA GLY A 120 13.61 -2.19 10.57
C GLY A 120 14.98 -2.72 10.17
N LEU A 121 14.98 -3.58 9.16
CA LEU A 121 16.18 -4.15 8.58
C LEU A 121 16.77 -3.21 7.53
N ARG A 122 18.06 -2.93 7.61
CA ARG A 122 18.77 -2.09 6.62
C ARG A 122 18.78 -2.79 5.26
N ARG A 123 18.45 -2.06 4.22
CA ARG A 123 18.55 -2.55 2.84
C ARG A 123 20.02 -2.70 2.40
N GLY A 124 20.29 -3.67 1.54
CA GLY A 124 21.63 -3.90 1.00
C GLY A 124 22.63 -4.55 1.95
N ILE A 125 22.18 -5.16 3.07
CA ILE A 125 23.06 -5.97 3.89
C ILE A 125 23.46 -7.26 3.17
N LEU A 126 24.63 -7.76 3.49
CA LEU A 126 25.09 -9.04 2.95
C LEU A 126 24.23 -10.19 3.47
N GLN A 127 24.00 -11.20 2.65
CA GLN A 127 23.18 -12.35 2.99
C GLN A 127 23.66 -13.05 4.28
N GLY A 128 24.97 -13.15 4.50
CA GLY A 128 25.51 -13.73 5.74
C GLY A 128 25.18 -12.95 7.02
N GLN A 129 24.89 -11.65 6.88
CA GLN A 129 24.47 -10.79 8.00
C GLN A 129 22.96 -10.82 8.22
N TYR A 130 22.19 -11.17 7.19
CA TYR A 130 20.73 -11.15 7.23
C TYR A 130 20.19 -11.98 8.41
N ASN A 131 20.65 -13.21 8.57
CA ASN A 131 20.16 -14.12 9.60
C ASN A 131 20.37 -13.58 11.03
N SER A 132 21.47 -12.85 11.26
CA SER A 132 21.76 -12.25 12.56
C SER A 132 20.86 -11.06 12.88
N TRP A 133 20.49 -10.28 11.88
CA TRP A 133 19.71 -9.05 12.07
C TRP A 133 18.21 -9.27 11.90
N SER A 134 17.78 -10.18 11.03
CA SER A 134 16.37 -10.38 10.72
C SER A 134 15.56 -10.91 11.91
N GLN A 135 16.16 -11.76 12.74
CA GLN A 135 15.46 -12.38 13.86
C GLN A 135 15.01 -11.38 14.93
N GLY A 136 15.76 -10.31 15.14
CA GLY A 136 15.42 -9.26 16.10
C GLY A 136 14.64 -8.10 15.50
N SER A 137 14.61 -7.97 14.18
CA SER A 137 13.94 -6.84 13.52
C SER A 137 12.42 -6.93 13.59
N SER A 138 11.76 -5.77 13.62
CA SER A 138 10.32 -5.66 13.59
C SER A 138 9.71 -6.34 12.36
N CYS A 139 8.59 -7.01 12.55
CA CYS A 139 7.86 -7.71 11.51
C CYS A 139 6.48 -7.09 11.29
N MET A 140 5.90 -7.32 10.13
CA MET A 140 4.52 -6.92 9.86
C MET A 140 3.56 -7.74 10.70
N LYS A 141 2.58 -7.08 11.32
CA LYS A 141 1.42 -7.74 11.92
C LYS A 141 0.49 -8.23 10.82
N VAL A 142 0.55 -9.50 10.54
CA VAL A 142 -0.30 -10.14 9.54
C VAL A 142 -0.61 -11.57 9.96
N THR A 143 -1.88 -11.95 9.88
CA THR A 143 -2.36 -13.29 10.18
C THR A 143 -2.52 -14.13 8.92
N THR A 144 -2.73 -15.44 9.08
CA THR A 144 -2.94 -16.36 7.96
C THR A 144 -4.21 -16.06 7.18
N SER A 145 -5.22 -15.45 7.81
CA SER A 145 -6.54 -15.17 7.24
C SER A 145 -6.78 -13.71 6.86
N ASP A 146 -5.80 -12.83 7.06
CA ASP A 146 -5.94 -11.43 6.67
C ASP A 146 -6.14 -11.28 5.17
N ASN A 147 -7.03 -10.38 4.79
CA ASN A 147 -7.31 -10.13 3.38
C ASN A 147 -6.12 -9.47 2.69
N ILE A 148 -5.86 -9.89 1.45
CA ILE A 148 -4.87 -9.25 0.60
C ILE A 148 -5.50 -8.04 -0.07
N VAL A 149 -4.89 -6.88 0.13
CA VAL A 149 -5.31 -5.64 -0.52
C VAL A 149 -4.88 -5.66 -1.98
N VAL A 150 -5.85 -5.52 -2.88
CA VAL A 150 -5.61 -5.38 -4.32
C VAL A 150 -5.67 -3.92 -4.74
N PHE A 151 -6.67 -3.18 -4.26
CA PHE A 151 -6.84 -1.76 -4.57
C PHE A 151 -7.67 -1.07 -3.48
N ARG A 152 -7.24 0.09 -3.02
CA ARG A 152 -7.93 0.86 -1.99
C ARG A 152 -8.62 2.09 -2.57
N ALA A 153 -9.76 2.44 -2.01
CA ALA A 153 -10.46 3.69 -2.34
C ALA A 153 -9.60 4.94 -2.02
N SER A 154 -8.75 4.89 -1.00
CA SER A 154 -7.82 5.98 -0.69
C SER A 154 -6.84 6.28 -1.82
N GLU A 155 -6.36 5.25 -2.54
CA GLU A 155 -5.54 5.49 -3.73
C GLU A 155 -6.34 6.22 -4.82
N VAL A 156 -7.60 5.84 -5.01
CA VAL A 156 -8.49 6.51 -5.97
C VAL A 156 -8.73 7.97 -5.58
N ALA A 157 -8.89 8.26 -4.30
CA ALA A 157 -9.01 9.64 -3.80
C ALA A 157 -7.75 10.46 -4.14
N PHE A 158 -6.55 9.93 -3.90
CA PHE A 158 -5.30 10.62 -4.29
C PHE A 158 -5.16 10.80 -5.81
N LEU A 159 -5.56 9.82 -6.63
CA LEU A 159 -5.56 9.97 -8.08
C LEU A 159 -6.52 11.07 -8.55
N ARG A 160 -7.69 11.18 -7.91
CA ARG A 160 -8.63 12.28 -8.18
C ARG A 160 -8.07 13.63 -7.71
N ALA A 161 -7.44 13.70 -6.55
CA ALA A 161 -6.79 14.91 -6.06
C ALA A 161 -5.71 15.39 -7.04
N GLU A 162 -4.87 14.48 -7.53
CA GLU A 162 -3.84 14.79 -8.54
C GLU A 162 -4.46 15.27 -9.84
N GLY A 163 -5.50 14.61 -10.34
CA GLY A 163 -6.23 15.03 -11.54
C GLY A 163 -6.84 16.43 -11.39
N ALA A 164 -7.44 16.73 -10.23
CA ALA A 164 -8.01 18.05 -9.93
C ALA A 164 -6.93 19.14 -9.89
N LEU A 165 -5.73 18.86 -9.36
CA LEU A 165 -4.58 19.78 -9.41
C LEU A 165 -4.09 20.06 -10.84
N ARG A 166 -4.36 19.15 -11.78
CA ARG A 166 -4.10 19.31 -13.22
C ARG A 166 -5.22 20.05 -13.95
N ASN A 167 -6.23 20.55 -13.22
CA ASN A 167 -7.45 21.14 -13.77
C ASN A 167 -8.29 20.17 -14.62
N TRP A 168 -8.22 18.87 -14.32
CA TRP A 168 -9.10 17.86 -14.91
C TRP A 168 -10.40 17.76 -14.12
N ASN A 169 -11.49 17.41 -14.79
CA ASN A 169 -12.79 17.23 -14.13
C ASN A 169 -12.83 15.92 -13.33
N MET A 170 -12.49 15.99 -12.06
CA MET A 170 -12.47 14.84 -11.15
C MET A 170 -13.71 14.75 -10.25
N GLY A 171 -14.72 15.63 -10.46
CA GLY A 171 -15.94 15.64 -9.67
C GLY A 171 -15.80 16.26 -8.27
N GLY A 172 -14.79 17.10 -8.07
CA GLY A 172 -14.51 17.82 -6.82
C GLY A 172 -13.15 18.49 -6.86
N THR A 173 -12.78 19.17 -5.79
CA THR A 173 -11.47 19.82 -5.65
C THR A 173 -10.42 18.85 -5.10
N ALA A 174 -9.15 19.18 -5.30
CA ALA A 174 -8.05 18.39 -4.73
C ALA A 174 -8.14 18.28 -3.20
N LYS A 175 -8.60 19.34 -2.55
CA LYS A 175 -8.83 19.37 -1.10
C LYS A 175 -9.92 18.37 -0.67
N ASP A 176 -11.04 18.33 -1.37
CA ASP A 176 -12.17 17.45 -1.06
C ASP A 176 -11.78 15.96 -1.09
N PHE A 177 -10.77 15.62 -1.88
CA PHE A 177 -10.28 14.23 -2.00
C PHE A 177 -9.14 13.90 -1.05
N TYR A 178 -8.45 14.90 -0.52
CA TYR A 178 -7.33 14.72 0.38
C TYR A 178 -7.76 14.63 1.85
N GLU A 179 -8.77 15.38 2.25
CA GLU A 179 -9.36 15.39 3.60
C GLU A 179 -10.41 14.29 3.78
#